data_39e0636057403801311b653da7905033
#
_entry.id   39e0636057403801311b653da7905033
#
_cell.length_a   1.000
_cell.length_b   1.000
_cell.length_c   1.000
_cell.angle_alpha   90.00
_cell.angle_beta   90.00
_cell.angle_gamma   90.00
#
_symmetry.space_group_name_H-M   'P 1'
#
loop_
_entity.id
_entity.type
_entity.pdbx_description
1 polymer ?
#
loop_
_entity_poly.entity_id
_entity_poly.type
_entity_poly.pdbx_seq_one_letter_code
_entity_poly.pdbx_strand_id
1 'polypeptide(L)'
;MSSDLKVLQVIPKLGYGGAETGCFDIAHYLPENNCKSFIVTSGGELLKFVDRKKVKIFRLPVQSKNPLLILINAFILIGIILVYNISLVHARSRAPAWSCLLATKITGRKFVTTFHGTYNFKSNIKKIYNSVMTRADLIIAGSNFIFSHIKKNYSKYLNEKKKLMVIFRGINVDYFDPTTKIEIDEKKLLKKWDIEKDKKIILLPGRLTSWKGQEVFIEAINLVNIELGYEAFYAVILGSDQGRDLYKKKLIRLSEQYRLSKQIRFIDHCKDMALAYKVSDIIVSASTEPEAFGRVAVEAQSMEKPIIASNIGGSNETIIDEKTGFLYEAGNAKSLSNKILRTLNMDETLLKSIGNEGRKNIVQKFNVEKMCFSTYSEYKRLLN
;
A
#
# COMPACT_ATOMS: atom_id res chain seq x y z
N MET A 1 9.09 33.19 17.78
CA MET A 1 10.04 32.17 17.33
C MET A 1 9.29 30.84 17.18
N SER A 2 9.02 30.37 15.97
CA SER A 2 8.39 29.05 15.80
C SER A 2 9.43 28.00 16.21
N SER A 3 9.20 27.33 17.34
CA SER A 3 10.05 26.21 17.73
C SER A 3 10.03 25.18 16.60
N ASP A 4 11.22 24.76 16.14
CA ASP A 4 11.36 23.72 15.11
C ASP A 4 10.45 22.52 15.44
N LEU A 5 9.50 22.21 14.58
CA LEU A 5 8.65 21.04 14.73
C LEU A 5 9.50 19.76 14.74
N LYS A 6 9.36 18.96 15.79
CA LYS A 6 10.09 17.70 15.97
C LYS A 6 9.11 16.52 16.01
N VAL A 7 9.16 15.68 14.99
CA VAL A 7 8.21 14.59 14.80
C VAL A 7 8.89 13.24 15.01
N LEU A 8 8.35 12.43 15.91
CA LEU A 8 8.77 11.03 16.13
C LEU A 8 7.75 10.07 15.51
N GLN A 9 8.12 9.41 14.41
CA GLN A 9 7.33 8.34 13.84
C GLN A 9 7.74 6.99 14.45
N VAL A 10 6.75 6.18 14.85
CA VAL A 10 6.99 4.85 15.44
C VAL A 10 6.30 3.78 14.61
N ILE A 11 7.10 2.87 14.04
CA ILE A 11 6.66 1.84 13.11
C ILE A 11 7.29 0.48 13.43
N PRO A 12 6.56 -0.66 13.36
CA PRO A 12 7.11 -1.98 13.70
C PRO A 12 8.37 -2.34 12.94
N LYS A 13 8.29 -2.32 11.61
CA LYS A 13 9.41 -2.51 10.68
C LYS A 13 9.30 -1.49 9.56
N LEU A 14 10.41 -1.06 9.00
CA LEU A 14 10.49 -0.16 7.85
C LEU A 14 10.78 -0.99 6.58
N GLY A 15 9.80 -1.81 6.16
CA GLY A 15 9.87 -2.64 4.95
C GLY A 15 9.29 -1.94 3.72
N TYR A 16 8.90 -2.72 2.70
CA TYR A 16 8.34 -2.18 1.44
C TYR A 16 6.80 -2.11 1.41
N GLY A 17 6.13 -2.32 2.51
CA GLY A 17 4.68 -2.19 2.57
C GLY A 17 4.21 -0.73 2.49
N GLY A 18 2.93 -0.55 2.20
CA GLY A 18 2.38 0.79 2.07
C GLY A 18 2.47 1.65 3.33
N ALA A 19 2.36 1.12 4.54
CA ALA A 19 2.54 1.87 5.79
C ALA A 19 3.98 2.35 5.95
N GLU A 20 4.90 1.51 5.57
CA GLU A 20 6.34 1.67 5.67
C GLU A 20 6.85 2.72 4.69
N THR A 21 6.44 2.66 3.41
CA THR A 21 6.77 3.69 2.42
C THR A 21 6.24 5.05 2.83
N GLY A 22 4.98 5.16 3.27
CA GLY A 22 4.44 6.43 3.75
C GLY A 22 5.11 6.97 5.02
N CYS A 23 5.69 6.10 5.87
CA CYS A 23 6.54 6.55 6.97
C CYS A 23 7.86 7.11 6.46
N PHE A 24 8.48 6.43 5.50
CA PHE A 24 9.72 6.82 4.85
C PHE A 24 9.56 8.18 4.14
N ASP A 25 8.51 8.34 3.34
CA ASP A 25 8.23 9.55 2.57
C ASP A 25 8.07 10.77 3.48
N ILE A 26 7.23 10.67 4.53
CA ILE A 26 7.05 11.76 5.49
C ILE A 26 8.36 12.04 6.25
N ALA A 27 9.13 11.00 6.58
CA ALA A 27 10.37 11.20 7.31
C ALA A 27 11.39 12.04 6.53
N HIS A 28 11.43 11.93 5.20
CA HIS A 28 12.29 12.72 4.33
C HIS A 28 11.69 14.10 3.99
N TYR A 29 10.36 14.19 3.86
CA TYR A 29 9.65 15.43 3.59
C TYR A 29 9.80 16.46 4.74
N LEU A 30 9.78 16.01 6.00
CA LEU A 30 9.85 16.90 7.17
C LEU A 30 11.12 17.77 7.22
N PRO A 31 12.34 17.24 7.03
CA PRO A 31 13.56 18.05 7.02
C PRO A 31 13.61 19.09 5.90
N GLU A 32 13.01 18.80 4.75
CA GLU A 32 12.88 19.73 3.62
C GLU A 32 11.96 20.92 3.94
N ASN A 33 11.14 20.77 4.99
CA ASN A 33 10.21 21.80 5.47
C ASN A 33 10.61 22.33 6.89
N ASN A 34 11.91 22.39 7.17
CA ASN A 34 12.49 22.91 8.43
C ASN A 34 11.98 22.22 9.70
N CYS A 35 11.76 20.90 9.62
CA CYS A 35 11.35 20.08 10.75
C CYS A 35 12.38 19.00 11.06
N LYS A 36 12.54 18.64 12.33
CA LYS A 36 13.41 17.52 12.72
C LYS A 36 12.62 16.22 12.68
N SER A 37 13.16 15.23 11.98
CA SER A 37 12.53 13.95 11.73
C SER A 37 13.23 12.82 12.48
N PHE A 38 12.41 12.01 13.18
CA PHE A 38 12.87 10.87 13.97
C PHE A 38 12.04 9.64 13.65
N ILE A 39 12.68 8.46 13.59
CA ILE A 39 12.01 7.18 13.43
C ILE A 39 12.43 6.22 14.54
N VAL A 40 11.46 5.55 15.14
CA VAL A 40 11.67 4.36 15.98
C VAL A 40 11.11 3.13 15.25
N THR A 41 11.93 2.10 15.10
CA THR A 41 11.57 0.86 14.42
C THR A 41 12.41 -0.32 14.91
N SER A 42 11.94 -1.57 14.74
CA SER A 42 12.77 -2.75 15.04
C SER A 42 13.77 -3.07 13.92
N GLY A 43 13.64 -2.44 12.75
CA GLY A 43 14.46 -2.73 11.57
C GLY A 43 13.66 -2.59 10.29
N GLY A 44 14.17 -3.17 9.21
CA GLY A 44 13.50 -3.23 7.91
C GLY A 44 14.39 -2.82 6.74
N GLU A 45 13.99 -3.22 5.56
CA GLU A 45 14.79 -3.15 4.34
C GLU A 45 14.99 -1.71 3.85
N LEU A 46 14.00 -0.82 4.05
CA LEU A 46 14.10 0.59 3.67
C LEU A 46 15.10 1.38 4.52
N LEU A 47 15.55 0.84 5.66
CA LEU A 47 16.55 1.53 6.51
C LEU A 47 17.85 1.84 5.80
N LYS A 48 18.23 1.06 4.79
CA LYS A 48 19.45 1.30 3.99
C LYS A 48 19.34 2.51 3.07
N PHE A 49 18.12 2.97 2.78
CA PHE A 49 17.85 4.13 1.94
C PHE A 49 17.53 5.40 2.74
N VAL A 50 17.42 5.29 4.07
CA VAL A 50 17.16 6.48 4.90
C VAL A 50 18.40 7.36 4.98
N ASP A 51 18.25 8.62 4.59
CA ASP A 51 19.29 9.63 4.77
C ASP A 51 19.50 9.94 6.26
N ARG A 52 20.59 9.39 6.83
CA ARG A 52 20.95 9.50 8.24
C ARG A 52 21.35 10.93 8.64
N LYS A 53 21.67 11.81 7.70
CA LYS A 53 21.94 13.22 7.96
C LYS A 53 20.65 13.99 8.23
N LYS A 54 19.55 13.59 7.58
CA LYS A 54 18.24 14.24 7.69
C LYS A 54 17.33 13.59 8.73
N VAL A 55 17.42 12.26 8.92
CA VAL A 55 16.49 11.48 9.76
C VAL A 55 17.24 10.70 10.83
N LYS A 56 16.92 10.97 12.09
CA LYS A 56 17.51 10.22 13.22
C LYS A 56 16.69 8.95 13.49
N ILE A 57 17.40 7.80 13.62
CA ILE A 57 16.76 6.49 13.80
C ILE A 57 17.17 5.89 15.15
N PHE A 58 16.17 5.33 15.84
CA PHE A 58 16.35 4.50 17.02
C PHE A 58 15.83 3.08 16.74
N ARG A 59 16.51 2.07 17.22
CA ARG A 59 16.10 0.67 17.10
C ARG A 59 15.54 0.17 18.42
N LEU A 60 14.23 -0.16 18.44
CA LEU A 60 13.53 -0.72 19.59
C LEU A 60 12.59 -1.84 19.12
N PRO A 61 12.31 -2.84 19.97
CA PRO A 61 11.42 -3.96 19.63
C PRO A 61 9.92 -3.55 19.66
N VAL A 62 9.57 -2.45 18.98
CA VAL A 62 8.20 -1.86 18.98
C VAL A 62 7.17 -2.68 18.22
N GLN A 63 7.58 -3.73 17.49
CA GLN A 63 6.69 -4.70 16.87
C GLN A 63 6.05 -5.66 17.87
N SER A 64 6.59 -5.78 19.07
CA SER A 64 6.15 -6.73 20.08
C SER A 64 4.75 -6.42 20.60
N LYS A 65 3.97 -7.49 20.84
CA LYS A 65 2.67 -7.43 21.51
C LYS A 65 2.75 -7.85 22.98
N ASN A 66 3.92 -8.20 23.47
CA ASN A 66 4.14 -8.54 24.87
C ASN A 66 3.92 -7.30 25.75
N PRO A 67 3.03 -7.34 26.78
CA PRO A 67 2.73 -6.17 27.61
C PRO A 67 3.95 -5.60 28.33
N LEU A 68 4.88 -6.43 28.77
CA LEU A 68 6.10 -5.99 29.44
C LEU A 68 7.01 -5.21 28.46
N LEU A 69 7.20 -5.72 27.24
CA LEU A 69 7.97 -5.00 26.22
C LEU A 69 7.26 -3.71 25.76
N ILE A 70 5.94 -3.68 25.71
CA ILE A 70 5.18 -2.45 25.46
C ILE A 70 5.48 -1.41 26.52
N LEU A 71 5.51 -1.81 27.80
CA LEU A 71 5.82 -0.92 28.92
C LEU A 71 7.27 -0.43 28.86
N ILE A 72 8.25 -1.32 28.66
CA ILE A 72 9.67 -0.96 28.51
C ILE A 72 9.85 0.03 27.33
N ASN A 73 9.26 -0.27 26.18
CA ASN A 73 9.30 0.63 25.04
C ASN A 73 8.69 2.00 25.36
N ALA A 74 7.62 2.07 26.16
CA ALA A 74 7.03 3.34 26.57
C ALA A 74 8.01 4.17 27.41
N PHE A 75 8.70 3.58 28.37
CA PHE A 75 9.70 4.29 29.17
C PHE A 75 10.90 4.80 28.33
N ILE A 76 11.37 3.99 27.38
CA ILE A 76 12.44 4.42 26.47
C ILE A 76 11.93 5.58 25.56
N LEU A 77 10.69 5.48 25.07
CA LEU A 77 10.08 6.56 24.28
C LEU A 77 9.93 7.86 25.09
N ILE A 78 9.58 7.79 26.38
CA ILE A 78 9.57 8.96 27.28
C ILE A 78 10.95 9.62 27.31
N GLY A 79 12.02 8.83 27.50
CA GLY A 79 13.39 9.34 27.47
C GLY A 79 13.72 10.02 26.14
N ILE A 80 13.38 9.40 25.00
CA ILE A 80 13.60 10.00 23.67
C ILE A 80 12.82 11.32 23.53
N ILE A 81 11.53 11.33 23.93
CA ILE A 81 10.68 12.52 23.85
C ILE A 81 11.28 13.69 24.63
N LEU A 82 11.73 13.45 25.85
CA LEU A 82 12.29 14.49 26.72
C LEU A 82 13.66 14.97 26.24
N VAL A 83 14.58 14.06 25.96
CA VAL A 83 15.97 14.40 25.53
C VAL A 83 15.97 15.18 24.20
N TYR A 84 15.15 14.78 23.24
CA TYR A 84 15.10 15.46 21.94
C TYR A 84 14.04 16.56 21.86
N ASN A 85 13.27 16.78 22.93
CA ASN A 85 12.15 17.72 22.97
C ASN A 85 11.19 17.51 21.79
N ILE A 86 10.72 16.25 21.62
CA ILE A 86 9.79 15.87 20.55
C ILE A 86 8.47 16.63 20.73
N SER A 87 7.96 17.21 19.65
CA SER A 87 6.69 17.98 19.66
C SER A 87 5.47 17.07 19.57
N LEU A 88 5.54 16.03 18.73
CA LEU A 88 4.47 15.05 18.55
C LEU A 88 5.01 13.65 18.20
N VAL A 89 4.20 12.64 18.54
CA VAL A 89 4.50 11.22 18.26
C VAL A 89 3.45 10.65 17.32
N HIS A 90 3.88 10.03 16.21
CA HIS A 90 3.01 9.42 15.24
C HIS A 90 3.19 7.91 15.18
N ALA A 91 2.24 7.14 15.69
CA ALA A 91 2.24 5.68 15.58
C ALA A 91 1.61 5.20 14.26
N ARG A 92 2.36 4.35 13.56
CA ARG A 92 1.97 3.80 12.26
C ARG A 92 1.35 2.40 12.34
N SER A 93 1.18 1.85 13.54
CA SER A 93 0.59 0.53 13.75
C SER A 93 0.14 0.33 15.19
N ARG A 94 -0.70 -0.69 15.42
CA ARG A 94 -1.32 -1.00 16.72
C ARG A 94 -0.33 -1.34 17.83
N ALA A 95 0.67 -2.17 17.54
CA ALA A 95 1.64 -2.59 18.56
C ALA A 95 2.41 -1.38 19.13
N PRO A 96 3.09 -0.54 18.33
CA PRO A 96 3.75 0.65 18.85
C PRO A 96 2.78 1.70 19.40
N ALA A 97 1.52 1.75 18.95
CA ALA A 97 0.57 2.74 19.41
C ALA A 97 0.28 2.64 20.92
N TRP A 98 0.35 1.45 21.53
CA TRP A 98 0.20 1.30 22.98
C TRP A 98 1.34 1.96 23.75
N SER A 99 2.59 1.73 23.34
CA SER A 99 3.76 2.39 23.95
C SER A 99 3.74 3.91 23.72
N CYS A 100 3.36 4.35 22.51
CA CYS A 100 3.23 5.77 22.16
C CYS A 100 2.13 6.46 23.00
N LEU A 101 0.97 5.84 23.15
CA LEU A 101 -0.14 6.38 23.95
C LEU A 101 0.29 6.61 25.41
N LEU A 102 1.00 5.65 26.01
CA LEU A 102 1.47 5.79 27.38
C LEU A 102 2.54 6.90 27.47
N ALA A 103 3.52 6.90 26.58
CA ALA A 103 4.59 7.88 26.56
C ALA A 103 4.07 9.31 26.35
N THR A 104 3.13 9.50 25.42
CA THR A 104 2.56 10.84 25.16
C THR A 104 1.67 11.34 26.26
N LYS A 105 0.91 10.47 26.94
CA LYS A 105 0.13 10.85 28.12
C LYS A 105 0.99 11.33 29.28
N ILE A 106 2.12 10.65 29.52
CA ILE A 106 3.06 11.04 30.62
C ILE A 106 3.79 12.33 30.28
N THR A 107 4.21 12.51 29.02
CA THR A 107 4.98 13.68 28.62
C THR A 107 4.15 14.88 28.16
N GLY A 108 2.81 14.75 28.09
CA GLY A 108 1.90 15.80 27.61
C GLY A 108 2.04 16.10 26.10
N ARG A 109 2.69 15.22 25.32
CA ARG A 109 2.92 15.44 23.88
C ARG A 109 1.74 14.98 23.05
N LYS A 110 1.55 15.62 21.89
CA LYS A 110 0.48 15.26 20.95
C LYS A 110 0.70 13.88 20.36
N PHE A 111 -0.38 13.11 20.22
CA PHE A 111 -0.38 11.77 19.70
C PHE A 111 -1.16 11.69 18.38
N VAL A 112 -0.54 11.11 17.36
CA VAL A 112 -1.13 10.93 16.02
C VAL A 112 -1.10 9.45 15.65
N THR A 113 -2.12 8.99 14.94
CA THR A 113 -2.16 7.63 14.41
C THR A 113 -2.61 7.64 12.94
N THR A 114 -2.11 6.69 12.14
CA THR A 114 -2.64 6.41 10.81
C THR A 114 -3.14 4.98 10.72
N PHE A 115 -4.41 4.82 10.31
CA PHE A 115 -4.98 3.52 9.97
C PHE A 115 -4.58 3.12 8.56
N HIS A 116 -3.84 2.02 8.44
CA HIS A 116 -3.36 1.47 7.18
C HIS A 116 -4.15 0.23 6.71
N GLY A 117 -5.20 -0.14 7.43
CA GLY A 117 -6.02 -1.31 7.13
C GLY A 117 -7.28 -1.36 8.00
N THR A 118 -8.17 -2.29 7.71
CA THR A 118 -9.45 -2.46 8.42
C THR A 118 -9.31 -2.97 9.86
N TYR A 119 -8.17 -3.56 10.20
CA TYR A 119 -7.92 -4.16 11.51
C TYR A 119 -9.08 -5.05 11.98
N ASN A 120 -9.44 -6.04 11.15
CA ASN A 120 -10.49 -6.99 11.44
C ASN A 120 -10.32 -7.64 12.82
N PHE A 121 -11.43 -7.86 13.51
CA PHE A 121 -11.47 -8.46 14.84
C PHE A 121 -12.55 -9.53 14.90
N LYS A 122 -12.19 -10.68 15.48
CA LYS A 122 -13.13 -11.80 15.74
C LYS A 122 -13.60 -11.83 17.21
N SER A 123 -13.02 -10.99 18.08
CA SER A 123 -13.35 -10.95 19.51
C SER A 123 -13.33 -9.52 20.06
N ASN A 124 -14.05 -9.27 21.16
CA ASN A 124 -14.06 -7.97 21.84
C ASN A 124 -12.67 -7.57 22.36
N ILE A 125 -11.88 -8.51 22.84
CA ILE A 125 -10.49 -8.27 23.30
C ILE A 125 -9.65 -7.72 22.14
N LYS A 126 -9.74 -8.34 20.95
CA LYS A 126 -9.03 -7.88 19.79
C LYS A 126 -9.53 -6.50 19.31
N LYS A 127 -10.84 -6.22 19.47
CA LYS A 127 -11.42 -4.90 19.19
C LYS A 127 -10.85 -3.84 20.13
N ILE A 128 -10.77 -4.14 21.43
CA ILE A 128 -10.18 -3.24 22.45
C ILE A 128 -8.70 -3.01 22.14
N TYR A 129 -7.93 -4.06 21.81
CA TYR A 129 -6.53 -3.93 21.41
C TYR A 129 -6.37 -3.01 20.19
N ASN A 130 -7.20 -3.19 19.17
CA ASN A 130 -7.15 -2.36 17.96
C ASN A 130 -7.58 -0.91 18.22
N SER A 131 -8.45 -0.66 19.22
CA SER A 131 -8.99 0.67 19.53
C SER A 131 -7.93 1.68 19.99
N VAL A 132 -6.72 1.24 20.32
CA VAL A 132 -5.61 2.17 20.64
C VAL A 132 -5.38 3.19 19.53
N MET A 133 -5.59 2.79 18.27
CA MET A 133 -5.42 3.67 17.11
C MET A 133 -6.44 4.81 17.06
N THR A 134 -7.56 4.71 17.78
CA THR A 134 -8.57 5.78 17.90
C THR A 134 -8.40 6.63 19.16
N ARG A 135 -7.34 6.40 19.94
CA ARG A 135 -7.09 7.15 21.18
C ARG A 135 -6.15 8.34 20.99
N ALA A 136 -5.72 8.60 19.75
CA ALA A 136 -4.88 9.73 19.39
C ALA A 136 -5.65 11.06 19.35
N ASP A 137 -4.94 12.18 19.42
CA ASP A 137 -5.47 13.52 19.22
C ASP A 137 -5.88 13.75 17.76
N LEU A 138 -5.07 13.19 16.83
CA LEU A 138 -5.35 13.18 15.39
C LEU A 138 -5.31 11.73 14.88
N ILE A 139 -6.38 11.32 14.22
CA ILE A 139 -6.56 10.00 13.62
C ILE A 139 -6.65 10.19 12.12
N ILE A 140 -5.67 9.64 11.38
CA ILE A 140 -5.61 9.72 9.93
C ILE A 140 -6.14 8.40 9.34
N ALA A 141 -7.14 8.49 8.49
CA ALA A 141 -7.61 7.39 7.64
C ALA A 141 -6.97 7.52 6.25
N GLY A 142 -6.36 6.44 5.72
CA GLY A 142 -5.68 6.45 4.43
C GLY A 142 -6.61 6.48 3.21
N SER A 143 -7.94 6.39 3.42
CA SER A 143 -8.99 6.44 2.41
C SER A 143 -10.35 6.69 3.06
N ASN A 144 -11.38 7.05 2.26
CA ASN A 144 -12.76 7.17 2.77
C ASN A 144 -13.32 5.82 3.22
N PHE A 145 -12.92 4.73 2.56
CA PHE A 145 -13.26 3.39 2.99
C PHE A 145 -12.76 3.12 4.42
N ILE A 146 -11.52 3.45 4.73
CA ILE A 146 -10.96 3.32 6.09
C ILE A 146 -11.63 4.28 7.08
N PHE A 147 -11.93 5.50 6.67
CA PHE A 147 -12.68 6.47 7.49
C PHE A 147 -14.05 5.92 7.90
N SER A 148 -14.81 5.40 6.92
CA SER A 148 -16.14 4.78 7.16
C SER A 148 -16.02 3.54 8.05
N HIS A 149 -14.97 2.71 7.83
CA HIS A 149 -14.67 1.56 8.68
C HIS A 149 -14.40 1.96 10.13
N ILE A 150 -13.64 3.03 10.37
CA ILE A 150 -13.36 3.54 11.72
C ILE A 150 -14.66 4.02 12.36
N LYS A 151 -15.45 4.83 11.68
CA LYS A 151 -16.75 5.32 12.19
C LYS A 151 -17.69 4.18 12.53
N LYS A 152 -17.83 3.18 11.66
CA LYS A 152 -18.72 2.04 11.86
C LYS A 152 -18.30 1.16 13.05
N ASN A 153 -17.00 0.88 13.19
CA ASN A 153 -16.53 -0.17 14.11
C ASN A 153 -15.97 0.35 15.43
N TYR A 154 -15.54 1.63 15.46
CA TYR A 154 -14.82 2.20 16.60
C TYR A 154 -15.45 3.50 17.13
N SER A 155 -16.68 3.86 16.73
CA SER A 155 -17.37 5.09 17.14
C SER A 155 -17.36 5.32 18.64
N LYS A 156 -17.59 4.29 19.45
CA LYS A 156 -17.59 4.38 20.93
C LYS A 156 -16.25 4.82 21.56
N TYR A 157 -15.15 4.77 20.79
CA TYR A 157 -13.82 5.22 21.22
C TYR A 157 -13.44 6.60 20.68
N LEU A 158 -14.25 7.13 19.77
CA LEU A 158 -14.13 8.50 19.26
C LEU A 158 -14.87 9.45 20.20
N ASN A 159 -14.33 10.65 20.38
CA ASN A 159 -15.02 11.74 21.09
C ASN A 159 -14.79 13.05 20.30
N GLU A 160 -15.53 14.09 20.64
CA GLU A 160 -15.50 15.38 19.96
C GLU A 160 -14.12 16.08 20.00
N LYS A 161 -13.31 15.76 21.03
CA LYS A 161 -11.96 16.32 21.17
C LYS A 161 -10.93 15.68 20.21
N LYS A 162 -11.30 14.59 19.50
CA LYS A 162 -10.42 13.83 18.63
C LYS A 162 -10.76 14.10 17.17
N LYS A 163 -9.77 14.52 16.42
CA LYS A 163 -9.93 14.78 14.99
C LYS A 163 -9.74 13.48 14.20
N LEU A 164 -10.78 12.99 13.55
CA LEU A 164 -10.70 11.93 12.54
C LEU A 164 -10.82 12.55 11.16
N MET A 165 -9.86 12.28 10.28
CA MET A 165 -9.87 12.82 8.91
C MET A 165 -9.27 11.87 7.90
N VAL A 166 -9.56 12.10 6.63
CA VAL A 166 -8.95 11.40 5.49
C VAL A 166 -7.72 12.19 5.03
N ILE A 167 -6.58 11.52 4.98
CA ILE A 167 -5.44 11.93 4.18
C ILE A 167 -5.14 10.75 3.27
N PHE A 168 -5.46 10.91 1.98
CA PHE A 168 -5.21 9.85 1.01
C PHE A 168 -3.73 9.48 0.98
N ARG A 169 -3.49 8.20 0.78
CA ARG A 169 -2.14 7.74 0.53
C ARG A 169 -1.67 8.21 -0.83
N GLY A 170 -0.38 8.41 -0.94
CA GLY A 170 0.27 8.78 -2.19
C GLY A 170 1.26 7.73 -2.67
N ILE A 171 1.60 7.82 -3.95
CA ILE A 171 2.72 7.12 -4.56
C ILE A 171 3.72 8.12 -5.13
N ASN A 172 4.95 7.67 -5.32
CA ASN A 172 5.96 8.45 -6.04
C ASN A 172 5.67 8.37 -7.55
N VAL A 173 5.08 9.44 -8.09
CA VAL A 173 4.68 9.52 -9.50
C VAL A 173 5.86 9.70 -10.45
N ASP A 174 7.02 10.13 -9.95
CA ASP A 174 8.25 10.24 -10.73
C ASP A 174 8.93 8.88 -10.89
N TYR A 175 8.84 8.00 -9.88
CA TYR A 175 9.27 6.62 -10.00
C TYR A 175 8.33 5.81 -10.90
N PHE A 176 7.01 6.02 -10.78
CA PHE A 176 6.00 5.40 -11.64
C PHE A 176 5.65 6.35 -12.79
N ASP A 177 6.65 6.66 -13.63
CA ASP A 177 6.52 7.50 -14.82
C ASP A 177 6.76 6.69 -16.08
N PRO A 178 5.80 6.60 -17.03
CA PRO A 178 5.94 5.84 -18.25
C PRO A 178 7.07 6.36 -19.15
N THR A 179 7.44 7.65 -19.00
CA THR A 179 8.48 8.30 -19.83
C THR A 179 9.90 8.09 -19.28
N THR A 180 10.02 7.68 -18.00
CA THR A 180 11.33 7.46 -17.39
C THR A 180 12.10 6.39 -18.16
N LYS A 181 13.34 6.74 -18.57
CA LYS A 181 14.28 5.75 -19.11
C LYS A 181 14.71 4.83 -17.97
N ILE A 182 14.26 3.58 -18.02
CA ILE A 182 14.63 2.56 -17.05
C ILE A 182 15.93 1.93 -17.55
N GLU A 183 16.99 1.95 -16.72
CA GLU A 183 18.32 1.43 -17.06
C GLU A 183 18.32 -0.07 -17.39
N ILE A 184 17.36 -0.81 -16.84
CA ILE A 184 17.20 -2.24 -17.11
C ILE A 184 16.47 -2.41 -18.44
N ASP A 185 17.13 -3.09 -19.37
CA ASP A 185 16.58 -3.42 -20.67
C ASP A 185 15.29 -4.29 -20.49
N GLU A 186 14.19 -3.84 -21.08
CA GLU A 186 12.91 -4.56 -21.11
C GLU A 186 13.08 -5.99 -21.64
N LYS A 187 13.96 -6.17 -22.65
CA LYS A 187 14.31 -7.49 -23.21
C LYS A 187 14.92 -8.42 -22.16
N LYS A 188 15.78 -7.88 -21.25
CA LYS A 188 16.37 -8.69 -20.16
C LYS A 188 15.32 -9.14 -19.15
N LEU A 189 14.35 -8.27 -18.85
CA LEU A 189 13.25 -8.63 -17.95
C LEU A 189 12.38 -9.71 -18.58
N LEU A 190 11.94 -9.54 -19.83
CA LEU A 190 11.12 -10.52 -20.55
C LEU A 190 11.81 -11.87 -20.66
N LYS A 191 13.12 -11.88 -21.02
CA LYS A 191 13.93 -13.10 -21.04
C LYS A 191 13.99 -13.78 -19.66
N LYS A 192 14.17 -12.99 -18.59
CA LYS A 192 14.16 -13.52 -17.21
C LYS A 192 12.82 -14.13 -16.82
N TRP A 193 11.74 -13.60 -17.34
CA TRP A 193 10.38 -14.09 -17.10
C TRP A 193 9.98 -15.22 -18.03
N ASP A 194 10.82 -15.59 -18.96
CA ASP A 194 10.54 -16.59 -20.00
C ASP A 194 9.29 -16.21 -20.82
N ILE A 195 9.28 -14.97 -21.31
CA ILE A 195 8.18 -14.38 -22.10
C ILE A 195 8.70 -13.96 -23.46
N GLU A 196 7.99 -14.37 -24.52
CA GLU A 196 8.24 -13.96 -25.89
C GLU A 196 7.85 -12.48 -26.11
N LYS A 197 8.65 -11.78 -26.93
CA LYS A 197 8.59 -10.33 -27.05
C LYS A 197 7.25 -9.77 -27.55
N ASP A 198 6.58 -10.47 -28.42
CA ASP A 198 5.43 -9.92 -29.18
C ASP A 198 4.07 -10.41 -28.64
N LYS A 199 4.06 -10.99 -27.43
CA LYS A 199 2.84 -11.46 -26.77
C LYS A 199 2.33 -10.44 -25.76
N LYS A 200 1.01 -10.35 -25.63
CA LYS A 200 0.36 -9.54 -24.59
C LYS A 200 0.69 -10.06 -23.20
N ILE A 201 0.85 -9.16 -22.22
CA ILE A 201 1.16 -9.50 -20.83
C ILE A 201 0.07 -8.98 -19.90
N ILE A 202 -0.57 -9.90 -19.18
CA ILE A 202 -1.54 -9.60 -18.13
C ILE A 202 -0.86 -9.82 -16.78
N LEU A 203 -0.61 -8.74 -16.04
CA LEU A 203 0.15 -8.77 -14.79
C LEU A 203 -0.76 -8.67 -13.56
N LEU A 204 -0.64 -9.61 -12.63
CA LEU A 204 -1.22 -9.52 -11.28
C LEU A 204 -0.09 -9.38 -10.25
N PRO A 205 0.24 -8.15 -9.80
CA PRO A 205 1.25 -7.94 -8.79
C PRO A 205 0.65 -7.99 -7.38
N GLY A 206 1.32 -8.69 -6.47
CA GLY A 206 0.89 -8.77 -5.07
C GLY A 206 1.43 -9.99 -4.35
N ARG A 207 1.54 -9.89 -3.03
CA ARG A 207 1.95 -11.02 -2.19
C ARG A 207 1.03 -12.23 -2.42
N LEU A 208 1.58 -13.43 -2.43
CA LEU A 208 0.79 -14.64 -2.54
C LEU A 208 0.02 -14.89 -1.24
N THR A 209 -1.24 -14.49 -1.23
CA THR A 209 -2.18 -14.67 -0.12
C THR A 209 -3.59 -14.83 -0.68
N SER A 210 -4.41 -15.69 -0.09
CA SER A 210 -5.74 -16.03 -0.61
C SER A 210 -6.62 -14.81 -0.91
N TRP A 211 -6.57 -13.79 -0.04
CA TRP A 211 -7.38 -12.58 -0.21
C TRP A 211 -6.91 -11.66 -1.35
N LYS A 212 -5.72 -11.90 -1.94
CA LYS A 212 -5.24 -11.20 -3.14
C LYS A 212 -5.81 -11.76 -4.45
N GLY A 213 -6.57 -12.86 -4.37
CA GLY A 213 -7.38 -13.38 -5.46
C GLY A 213 -6.60 -14.02 -6.61
N GLN A 214 -5.39 -14.57 -6.35
CA GLN A 214 -4.65 -15.28 -7.40
C GLN A 214 -5.43 -16.47 -7.96
N GLU A 215 -6.25 -17.15 -7.15
CA GLU A 215 -7.13 -18.24 -7.62
C GLU A 215 -8.17 -17.72 -8.60
N VAL A 216 -8.88 -16.63 -8.26
CA VAL A 216 -9.86 -15.97 -9.16
C VAL A 216 -9.19 -15.53 -10.46
N PHE A 217 -7.96 -15.03 -10.39
CA PHE A 217 -7.21 -14.64 -11.58
C PHE A 217 -6.89 -15.85 -12.47
N ILE A 218 -6.39 -16.97 -11.91
CA ILE A 218 -6.10 -18.19 -12.67
C ILE A 218 -7.39 -18.73 -13.35
N GLU A 219 -8.50 -18.75 -12.63
CA GLU A 219 -9.80 -19.13 -13.18
C GLU A 219 -10.24 -18.20 -14.33
N ALA A 220 -10.07 -16.88 -14.16
CA ALA A 220 -10.39 -15.91 -15.20
C ALA A 220 -9.48 -16.08 -16.43
N ILE A 221 -8.19 -16.33 -16.24
CA ILE A 221 -7.24 -16.61 -17.34
C ILE A 221 -7.62 -17.88 -18.09
N ASN A 222 -8.11 -18.90 -17.40
CA ASN A 222 -8.63 -20.09 -18.06
C ASN A 222 -9.81 -19.77 -18.99
N LEU A 223 -10.75 -18.93 -18.54
CA LEU A 223 -11.89 -18.50 -19.36
C LEU A 223 -11.45 -17.65 -20.56
N VAL A 224 -10.47 -16.76 -20.37
CA VAL A 224 -9.88 -15.97 -21.48
C VAL A 224 -9.19 -16.88 -22.50
N ASN A 225 -8.49 -17.90 -22.00
CA ASN A 225 -7.78 -18.86 -22.84
C ASN A 225 -8.72 -19.75 -23.69
N ILE A 226 -9.86 -20.13 -23.15
CA ILE A 226 -10.89 -20.86 -23.91
C ILE A 226 -11.38 -20.01 -25.10
N GLU A 227 -11.48 -18.69 -24.92
CA GLU A 227 -11.96 -17.76 -25.96
C GLU A 227 -10.89 -17.42 -27.00
N LEU A 228 -9.65 -17.12 -26.57
CA LEU A 228 -8.59 -16.59 -27.45
C LEU A 228 -7.54 -17.62 -27.88
N GLY A 229 -7.47 -18.78 -27.19
CA GLY A 229 -6.43 -19.80 -27.42
C GLY A 229 -5.13 -19.55 -26.64
N TYR A 230 -4.28 -20.60 -26.60
CA TYR A 230 -3.10 -20.69 -25.71
C TYR A 230 -1.93 -19.78 -26.09
N GLU A 231 -1.89 -19.22 -27.27
CA GLU A 231 -0.74 -18.48 -27.76
C GLU A 231 -0.93 -16.96 -27.78
N ALA A 232 -2.10 -16.46 -27.36
CA ALA A 232 -2.42 -15.05 -27.52
C ALA A 232 -1.71 -14.14 -26.49
N PHE A 233 -1.40 -14.63 -25.29
CA PHE A 233 -0.89 -13.81 -24.17
C PHE A 233 -0.15 -14.63 -23.12
N TYR A 234 0.56 -13.93 -22.25
CA TYR A 234 1.10 -14.45 -20.98
C TYR A 234 0.38 -13.81 -19.78
N ALA A 235 0.13 -14.61 -18.74
CA ALA A 235 -0.35 -14.14 -17.45
C ALA A 235 0.79 -14.22 -16.42
N VAL A 236 1.11 -13.12 -15.76
CA VAL A 236 2.21 -13.04 -14.79
C VAL A 236 1.66 -12.82 -13.39
N ILE A 237 1.91 -13.76 -12.49
CA ILE A 237 1.65 -13.62 -11.06
C ILE A 237 2.95 -13.21 -10.38
N LEU A 238 3.06 -11.93 -10.01
CA LEU A 238 4.29 -11.34 -9.49
C LEU A 238 4.17 -11.05 -7.99
N GLY A 239 4.91 -11.79 -7.16
CA GLY A 239 5.00 -11.50 -5.73
C GLY A 239 5.48 -12.67 -4.89
N SER A 240 6.12 -12.36 -3.77
CA SER A 240 6.63 -13.37 -2.82
C SER A 240 5.50 -14.04 -2.05
N ASP A 241 5.68 -15.32 -1.79
CA ASP A 241 4.84 -16.11 -0.89
C ASP A 241 5.09 -15.81 0.59
N GLN A 242 6.20 -15.16 0.91
CA GLN A 242 6.62 -14.86 2.29
C GLN A 242 6.62 -16.11 3.20
N GLY A 243 7.07 -17.26 2.69
CA GLY A 243 7.08 -18.54 3.38
C GLY A 243 5.74 -19.28 3.40
N ARG A 244 4.79 -18.90 2.51
CA ARG A 244 3.50 -19.60 2.35
C ARG A 244 3.56 -20.63 1.23
N ASP A 245 4.53 -21.51 1.25
CA ASP A 245 4.81 -22.51 0.20
C ASP A 245 3.58 -23.33 -0.19
N LEU A 246 2.74 -23.70 0.79
CA LEU A 246 1.53 -24.47 0.53
C LEU A 246 0.55 -23.73 -0.38
N TYR A 247 0.40 -22.40 -0.20
CA TYR A 247 -0.47 -21.61 -1.05
C TYR A 247 0.10 -21.45 -2.46
N LYS A 248 1.41 -21.21 -2.60
CA LYS A 248 2.09 -21.20 -3.91
C LYS A 248 1.91 -22.52 -4.65
N LYS A 249 2.14 -23.66 -3.96
CA LYS A 249 1.92 -24.99 -4.54
C LYS A 249 0.47 -25.20 -4.98
N LYS A 250 -0.51 -24.71 -4.20
CA LYS A 250 -1.93 -24.75 -4.59
C LYS A 250 -2.18 -24.00 -5.90
N LEU A 251 -1.64 -22.80 -6.05
CA LEU A 251 -1.79 -22.00 -7.27
C LEU A 251 -1.16 -22.67 -8.51
N ILE A 252 0.02 -23.27 -8.34
CA ILE A 252 0.69 -24.02 -9.42
C ILE A 252 -0.18 -25.21 -9.84
N ARG A 253 -0.65 -26.03 -8.90
CA ARG A 253 -1.54 -27.15 -9.21
C ARG A 253 -2.83 -26.70 -9.93
N LEU A 254 -3.42 -25.58 -9.51
CA LEU A 254 -4.61 -25.04 -10.15
C LEU A 254 -4.31 -24.64 -11.60
N SER A 255 -3.16 -24.04 -11.88
CA SER A 255 -2.75 -23.70 -13.25
C SER A 255 -2.49 -24.96 -14.11
N GLU A 256 -1.94 -26.03 -13.52
CA GLU A 256 -1.75 -27.33 -14.18
C GLU A 256 -3.09 -28.00 -14.52
N GLN A 257 -4.06 -27.99 -13.59
CA GLN A 257 -5.42 -28.50 -13.80
C GLN A 257 -6.13 -27.85 -15.00
N TYR A 258 -5.92 -26.53 -15.17
CA TYR A 258 -6.43 -25.78 -16.33
C TYR A 258 -5.51 -25.82 -17.56
N ARG A 259 -4.41 -26.59 -17.54
CA ARG A 259 -3.42 -26.69 -18.63
C ARG A 259 -2.79 -25.35 -19.00
N LEU A 260 -2.62 -24.44 -18.03
CA LEU A 260 -2.09 -23.09 -18.22
C LEU A 260 -0.59 -22.97 -17.91
N SER A 261 0.13 -24.08 -17.69
CA SER A 261 1.54 -24.08 -17.26
C SER A 261 2.47 -23.36 -18.25
N LYS A 262 2.14 -23.33 -19.54
CA LYS A 262 2.90 -22.61 -20.58
C LYS A 262 2.57 -21.13 -20.65
N GLN A 263 1.41 -20.70 -20.12
CA GLN A 263 0.94 -19.31 -20.18
C GLN A 263 1.16 -18.54 -18.90
N ILE A 264 1.09 -19.21 -17.72
CA ILE A 264 1.24 -18.52 -16.43
C ILE A 264 2.71 -18.55 -16.01
N ARG A 265 3.23 -17.38 -15.63
CA ARG A 265 4.54 -17.21 -15.02
C ARG A 265 4.39 -16.81 -13.57
N PHE A 266 4.99 -17.58 -12.66
CA PHE A 266 5.08 -17.24 -11.24
C PHE A 266 6.43 -16.59 -10.97
N ILE A 267 6.43 -15.30 -10.69
CA ILE A 267 7.63 -14.50 -10.45
C ILE A 267 7.66 -14.04 -8.99
N ASP A 268 8.65 -14.50 -8.23
CA ASP A 268 8.72 -14.24 -6.78
C ASP A 268 9.05 -12.77 -6.46
N HIS A 269 9.91 -12.13 -7.25
CA HIS A 269 10.38 -10.79 -6.96
C HIS A 269 10.80 -10.03 -8.23
N CYS A 270 10.34 -8.79 -8.33
CA CYS A 270 10.86 -7.80 -9.26
C CYS A 270 11.44 -6.62 -8.49
N LYS A 271 12.71 -6.26 -8.77
CA LYS A 271 13.36 -5.11 -8.12
C LYS A 271 12.77 -3.80 -8.57
N ASP A 272 12.45 -3.72 -9.85
CA ASP A 272 11.90 -2.54 -10.51
C ASP A 272 10.44 -2.79 -10.88
N MET A 273 9.53 -2.28 -10.06
CA MET A 273 8.10 -2.42 -10.30
C MET A 273 7.63 -1.51 -11.44
N ALA A 274 8.23 -0.35 -11.66
CA ALA A 274 7.89 0.52 -12.78
C ALA A 274 8.18 -0.19 -14.12
N LEU A 275 9.32 -0.89 -14.22
CA LEU A 275 9.62 -1.71 -15.39
C LEU A 275 8.63 -2.88 -15.56
N ALA A 276 8.24 -3.54 -14.47
CA ALA A 276 7.22 -4.61 -14.53
C ALA A 276 5.89 -4.11 -15.08
N TYR A 277 5.44 -2.93 -14.62
CA TYR A 277 4.25 -2.29 -15.18
C TYR A 277 4.47 -1.88 -16.64
N LYS A 278 5.63 -1.32 -16.98
CA LYS A 278 5.95 -0.83 -18.33
C LYS A 278 5.84 -1.92 -19.39
N VAL A 279 6.38 -3.11 -19.14
CA VAL A 279 6.32 -4.24 -20.08
C VAL A 279 4.97 -4.94 -20.15
N SER A 280 4.04 -4.61 -19.28
CA SER A 280 2.71 -5.24 -19.21
C SER A 280 1.67 -4.45 -20.01
N ASP A 281 0.71 -5.14 -20.61
CA ASP A 281 -0.40 -4.52 -21.36
C ASP A 281 -1.62 -4.26 -20.47
N ILE A 282 -1.92 -5.18 -19.54
CA ILE A 282 -3.06 -5.08 -18.62
C ILE A 282 -2.57 -5.41 -17.22
N ILE A 283 -2.97 -4.59 -16.26
CA ILE A 283 -2.72 -4.84 -14.85
C ILE A 283 -4.01 -5.30 -14.18
N VAL A 284 -3.90 -6.29 -13.30
CA VAL A 284 -5.05 -6.83 -12.55
C VAL A 284 -4.81 -6.73 -11.06
N SER A 285 -5.82 -6.27 -10.32
CA SER A 285 -5.88 -6.31 -8.86
C SER A 285 -7.11 -7.12 -8.43
N ALA A 286 -6.91 -8.42 -8.17
CA ALA A 286 -8.00 -9.38 -7.99
C ALA A 286 -8.40 -9.61 -6.52
N SER A 287 -8.14 -8.66 -5.62
CA SER A 287 -8.39 -8.83 -4.19
C SER A 287 -9.85 -9.23 -3.90
N THR A 288 -10.03 -10.30 -3.09
CA THR A 288 -11.34 -10.80 -2.66
C THR A 288 -11.81 -10.19 -1.34
N GLU A 289 -10.88 -9.53 -0.62
CA GLU A 289 -11.19 -8.72 0.56
C GLU A 289 -10.83 -7.24 0.30
N PRO A 290 -11.53 -6.27 0.92
CA PRO A 290 -11.31 -4.86 0.68
C PRO A 290 -9.89 -4.41 1.02
N GLU A 291 -9.21 -3.81 0.05
CA GLU A 291 -7.94 -3.12 0.29
C GLU A 291 -8.17 -1.75 0.93
N ALA A 292 -7.23 -1.33 1.77
CA ALA A 292 -7.33 -0.02 2.41
C ALA A 292 -7.19 1.15 1.42
N PHE A 293 -6.41 0.96 0.34
CA PHE A 293 -6.12 1.99 -0.65
C PHE A 293 -6.05 1.45 -2.08
N GLY A 294 -5.49 0.25 -2.29
CA GLY A 294 -5.32 -0.31 -3.64
C GLY A 294 -4.07 0.21 -4.36
N ARG A 295 -2.88 -0.02 -3.78
CA ARG A 295 -1.60 0.45 -4.36
C ARG A 295 -1.40 0.04 -5.81
N VAL A 296 -1.73 -1.20 -6.17
CA VAL A 296 -1.61 -1.71 -7.53
C VAL A 296 -2.38 -0.85 -8.52
N ALA A 297 -3.59 -0.43 -8.15
CA ALA A 297 -4.44 0.40 -9.01
C ALA A 297 -3.82 1.79 -9.27
N VAL A 298 -3.26 2.43 -8.24
CA VAL A 298 -2.65 3.75 -8.41
C VAL A 298 -1.30 3.68 -9.11
N GLU A 299 -0.50 2.64 -8.88
CA GLU A 299 0.77 2.41 -9.57
C GLU A 299 0.54 2.15 -11.06
N ALA A 300 -0.44 1.30 -11.43
CA ALA A 300 -0.82 1.03 -12.81
C ALA A 300 -1.30 2.30 -13.54
N GLN A 301 -2.23 3.05 -12.94
CA GLN A 301 -2.71 4.31 -13.50
C GLN A 301 -1.59 5.34 -13.67
N SER A 302 -0.65 5.43 -12.70
CA SER A 302 0.51 6.32 -12.83
C SER A 302 1.39 5.96 -14.02
N MET A 303 1.50 4.67 -14.34
CA MET A 303 2.22 4.14 -15.50
C MET A 303 1.37 4.14 -16.80
N GLU A 304 0.21 4.81 -16.80
CA GLU A 304 -0.73 4.85 -17.93
C GLU A 304 -1.20 3.47 -18.42
N LYS A 305 -1.16 2.46 -17.53
CA LYS A 305 -1.57 1.10 -17.87
C LYS A 305 -3.04 0.86 -17.55
N PRO A 306 -3.78 0.21 -18.47
CA PRO A 306 -5.12 -0.27 -18.17
C PRO A 306 -5.11 -1.13 -16.91
N ILE A 307 -5.96 -0.77 -15.94
CA ILE A 307 -6.12 -1.51 -14.69
C ILE A 307 -7.51 -2.10 -14.61
N ILE A 308 -7.60 -3.38 -14.25
CA ILE A 308 -8.85 -4.06 -13.92
C ILE A 308 -8.78 -4.44 -12.45
N ALA A 309 -9.66 -3.89 -11.61
CA ALA A 309 -9.64 -4.13 -10.17
C ALA A 309 -11.00 -4.58 -9.63
N SER A 310 -10.96 -5.31 -8.52
CA SER A 310 -12.17 -5.69 -7.78
C SER A 310 -12.93 -4.44 -7.30
N ASN A 311 -14.23 -4.41 -7.48
CA ASN A 311 -15.13 -3.32 -7.05
C ASN A 311 -15.37 -3.35 -5.53
N ILE A 312 -14.28 -3.28 -4.73
CA ILE A 312 -14.34 -3.28 -3.26
C ILE A 312 -13.25 -2.39 -2.65
N GLY A 313 -13.56 -1.81 -1.49
CA GLY A 313 -12.59 -1.07 -0.68
C GLY A 313 -12.00 0.16 -1.39
N GLY A 314 -10.69 0.35 -1.26
CA GLY A 314 -9.99 1.51 -1.80
C GLY A 314 -9.94 1.58 -3.32
N SER A 315 -10.16 0.47 -4.05
CA SER A 315 -10.20 0.48 -5.52
C SER A 315 -11.30 1.41 -6.04
N ASN A 316 -12.45 1.47 -5.34
CA ASN A 316 -13.59 2.34 -5.70
C ASN A 316 -13.31 3.83 -5.50
N GLU A 317 -12.21 4.18 -4.85
CA GLU A 317 -11.81 5.57 -4.62
C GLU A 317 -10.71 6.00 -5.59
N THR A 318 -9.92 5.03 -6.07
CA THR A 318 -8.76 5.29 -6.91
C THR A 318 -9.04 5.10 -8.40
N ILE A 319 -10.09 4.32 -8.74
CA ILE A 319 -10.52 4.07 -10.11
C ILE A 319 -11.89 4.73 -10.34
N ILE A 320 -12.01 5.49 -11.42
CA ILE A 320 -13.29 5.92 -11.98
C ILE A 320 -13.60 4.93 -13.10
N ASP A 321 -14.59 4.05 -12.84
CA ASP A 321 -14.91 2.95 -13.77
C ASP A 321 -15.15 3.44 -15.18
N GLU A 322 -14.67 2.71 -16.18
CA GLU A 322 -14.70 3.00 -17.61
C GLU A 322 -13.94 4.27 -18.05
N LYS A 323 -13.44 5.09 -17.09
CA LYS A 323 -12.75 6.34 -17.40
C LYS A 323 -11.23 6.29 -17.09
N THR A 324 -10.85 5.72 -15.94
CA THR A 324 -9.45 5.65 -15.51
C THR A 324 -8.97 4.22 -15.31
N GLY A 325 -9.81 3.26 -15.60
CA GLY A 325 -9.63 1.82 -15.44
C GLY A 325 -10.97 1.12 -15.37
N PHE A 326 -10.97 -0.16 -15.01
CA PHE A 326 -12.18 -0.99 -15.02
C PHE A 326 -12.39 -1.64 -13.65
N LEU A 327 -13.64 -1.68 -13.21
CA LEU A 327 -14.06 -2.38 -12.01
C LEU A 327 -14.82 -3.65 -12.40
N TYR A 328 -14.59 -4.74 -11.66
CA TYR A 328 -15.29 -6.01 -11.83
C TYR A 328 -15.82 -6.52 -10.49
N GLU A 329 -16.81 -7.43 -10.51
CA GLU A 329 -17.38 -8.01 -9.32
C GLU A 329 -16.36 -8.86 -8.55
N ALA A 330 -16.06 -8.48 -7.31
CA ALA A 330 -15.03 -9.13 -6.50
C ALA A 330 -15.29 -10.64 -6.31
N GLY A 331 -14.26 -11.44 -6.54
CA GLY A 331 -14.32 -12.90 -6.41
C GLY A 331 -15.00 -13.60 -7.61
N ASN A 332 -15.49 -12.87 -8.62
CA ASN A 332 -16.15 -13.43 -9.80
C ASN A 332 -15.18 -13.55 -10.99
N ALA A 333 -14.67 -14.76 -11.23
CA ALA A 333 -13.72 -15.03 -12.31
C ALA A 333 -14.31 -14.74 -13.72
N LYS A 334 -15.62 -14.98 -13.93
CA LYS A 334 -16.29 -14.67 -15.21
C LYS A 334 -16.39 -13.17 -15.44
N SER A 335 -16.72 -12.39 -14.39
CA SER A 335 -16.71 -10.93 -14.48
C SER A 335 -15.32 -10.39 -14.81
N LEU A 336 -14.27 -10.94 -14.18
CA LEU A 336 -12.88 -10.58 -14.47
C LEU A 336 -12.48 -10.96 -15.91
N SER A 337 -12.78 -12.17 -16.36
CA SER A 337 -12.47 -12.63 -17.72
C SER A 337 -13.12 -11.75 -18.79
N ASN A 338 -14.38 -11.37 -18.61
CA ASN A 338 -15.10 -10.49 -19.53
C ASN A 338 -14.41 -9.09 -19.63
N LYS A 339 -13.95 -8.53 -18.49
CA LYS A 339 -13.22 -7.25 -18.51
C LYS A 339 -11.84 -7.41 -19.18
N ILE A 340 -11.12 -8.52 -18.98
CA ILE A 340 -9.85 -8.81 -19.65
C ILE A 340 -10.05 -8.93 -21.16
N LEU A 341 -11.00 -9.75 -21.62
CA LEU A 341 -11.32 -9.92 -23.04
C LEU A 341 -11.70 -8.60 -23.71
N ARG A 342 -12.55 -7.81 -23.06
CA ARG A 342 -12.93 -6.49 -23.55
C ARG A 342 -11.71 -5.58 -23.69
N THR A 343 -10.82 -5.56 -22.68
CA THR A 343 -9.63 -4.70 -22.69
C THR A 343 -8.62 -5.14 -23.76
N LEU A 344 -8.43 -6.44 -23.97
CA LEU A 344 -7.56 -6.98 -25.04
C LEU A 344 -8.03 -6.62 -26.44
N ASN A 345 -9.37 -6.54 -26.64
CA ASN A 345 -10.00 -6.21 -27.92
C ASN A 345 -10.31 -4.72 -28.10
N MET A 346 -9.94 -3.88 -27.12
CA MET A 346 -10.21 -2.44 -27.17
C MET A 346 -9.28 -1.72 -28.13
N ASP A 347 -9.81 -0.69 -28.78
CA ASP A 347 -9.02 0.19 -29.64
C ASP A 347 -7.85 0.85 -28.87
N GLU A 348 -6.70 0.92 -29.49
CA GLU A 348 -5.47 1.43 -28.85
C GLU A 348 -5.60 2.91 -28.46
N THR A 349 -6.32 3.72 -29.23
CA THR A 349 -6.54 5.14 -28.93
C THR A 349 -7.39 5.31 -27.68
N LEU A 350 -8.38 4.45 -27.49
CA LEU A 350 -9.23 4.43 -26.29
C LEU A 350 -8.45 3.94 -25.07
N LEU A 351 -7.62 2.90 -25.20
CA LEU A 351 -6.74 2.43 -24.11
C LEU A 351 -5.76 3.52 -23.68
N LYS A 352 -5.14 4.23 -24.62
CA LYS A 352 -4.27 5.39 -24.32
C LYS A 352 -5.03 6.51 -23.61
N SER A 353 -6.27 6.79 -24.03
CA SER A 353 -7.10 7.81 -23.38
C SER A 353 -7.39 7.45 -21.92
N ILE A 354 -7.76 6.19 -21.65
CA ILE A 354 -8.00 5.68 -20.29
C ILE A 354 -6.73 5.74 -19.44
N GLY A 355 -5.58 5.36 -20.00
CA GLY A 355 -4.28 5.44 -19.33
C GLY A 355 -3.92 6.87 -18.95
N ASN A 356 -4.05 7.82 -19.88
CA ASN A 356 -3.79 9.24 -19.66
C ASN A 356 -4.72 9.83 -18.58
N GLU A 357 -6.02 9.55 -18.62
CA GLU A 357 -6.97 10.01 -17.61
C GLU A 357 -6.66 9.37 -16.25
N GLY A 358 -6.23 8.09 -16.24
CA GLY A 358 -5.74 7.41 -15.03
C GLY A 358 -4.56 8.16 -14.42
N ARG A 359 -3.50 8.44 -15.20
CA ARG A 359 -2.33 9.18 -14.71
C ARG A 359 -2.70 10.57 -14.20
N LYS A 360 -3.50 11.33 -14.92
CA LYS A 360 -3.98 12.63 -14.47
C LYS A 360 -4.67 12.57 -13.10
N ASN A 361 -5.57 11.60 -12.91
CA ASN A 361 -6.26 11.38 -11.64
C ASN A 361 -5.26 11.09 -10.49
N ILE A 362 -4.23 10.26 -10.74
CA ILE A 362 -3.23 9.90 -9.72
C ILE A 362 -2.34 11.10 -9.39
N VAL A 363 -1.79 11.78 -10.38
CA VAL A 363 -0.92 12.96 -10.18
C VAL A 363 -1.66 14.07 -9.42
N GLN A 364 -2.95 14.28 -9.71
CA GLN A 364 -3.74 15.30 -9.04
C GLN A 364 -4.15 14.95 -7.61
N LYS A 365 -4.45 13.67 -7.32
CA LYS A 365 -5.11 13.30 -6.05
C LYS A 365 -4.28 12.42 -5.13
N PHE A 366 -3.42 11.56 -5.69
CA PHE A 366 -2.79 10.46 -4.96
C PHE A 366 -1.25 10.45 -5.07
N ASN A 367 -0.64 11.62 -5.28
CA ASN A 367 0.81 11.74 -5.25
C ASN A 367 1.34 11.82 -3.80
N VAL A 368 2.59 11.42 -3.62
CA VAL A 368 3.25 11.37 -2.32
C VAL A 368 3.45 12.76 -1.71
N GLU A 369 3.73 13.76 -2.52
CA GLU A 369 3.96 15.12 -2.06
C GLU A 369 2.70 15.71 -1.40
N LYS A 370 1.53 15.52 -2.04
CA LYS A 370 0.24 15.94 -1.49
C LYS A 370 -0.10 15.23 -0.18
N MET A 371 0.20 13.93 -0.08
CA MET A 371 0.04 13.16 1.17
C MET A 371 0.94 13.73 2.28
N CYS A 372 2.20 13.99 1.96
CA CYS A 372 3.17 14.54 2.91
C CYS A 372 2.80 15.95 3.35
N PHE A 373 2.48 16.83 2.40
CA PHE A 373 2.03 18.21 2.68
C PHE A 373 0.79 18.23 3.58
N SER A 374 -0.24 17.43 3.25
CA SER A 374 -1.46 17.37 4.06
C SER A 374 -1.18 16.86 5.48
N THR A 375 -0.34 15.84 5.63
CA THR A 375 0.05 15.30 6.93
C THR A 375 0.83 16.33 7.74
N TYR A 376 1.79 17.02 7.13
CA TYR A 376 2.58 18.07 7.76
C TYR A 376 1.72 19.26 8.20
N SER A 377 0.80 19.71 7.35
CA SER A 377 -0.13 20.79 7.67
C SER A 377 -0.99 20.47 8.89
N GLU A 378 -1.44 19.22 9.01
CA GLU A 378 -2.20 18.79 10.17
C GLU A 378 -1.35 18.64 11.44
N TYR A 379 -0.07 18.29 11.33
CA TYR A 379 0.85 18.33 12.47
C TYR A 379 0.99 19.75 13.02
N LYS A 380 1.13 20.75 12.14
CA LYS A 380 1.19 22.16 12.56
C LYS A 380 -0.10 22.61 13.24
N ARG A 381 -1.28 22.29 12.64
CA ARG A 381 -2.58 22.64 13.23
C ARG A 381 -2.81 22.02 14.61
N LEU A 382 -2.27 20.83 14.82
CA LEU A 382 -2.44 20.12 16.09
C LEU A 382 -1.64 20.76 17.23
N LEU A 383 -0.57 21.49 16.90
CA LEU A 383 0.34 22.12 17.87
C LEU A 383 0.03 23.60 18.14
N ASN A 384 -0.68 24.24 17.23
CA ASN A 384 -1.27 25.58 17.40
C ASN A 384 -2.61 25.48 18.11
#